data_b5d0cf4171ba7c911d2024d30d6f8a7d
#
_entry.id   b5d0cf4171ba7c911d2024d30d6f8a7d
#
_cell.length_a   1.000
_cell.length_b   1.000
_cell.length_c   1.000
_cell.angle_alpha   90.00
_cell.angle_beta   90.00
_cell.angle_gamma   90.00
#
_symmetry.space_group_name_H-M   'P 1'
#
loop_
_entity.id
_entity.type
_entity.pdbx_description
1 polymer ?
#
loop_
_entity_poly.entity_id
_entity_poly.type
_entity_poly.pdbx_seq_one_letter_code
_entity_poly.pdbx_strand_id
1 'polypeptide(L)' 'VTIKKLVLHIVEALVDYPEQIAINEIQGGQTSVLEVAVAKEDLGKVIGKKGRTVNAIRTILKASAAKFKKRMLLEIVE' A
#
# COMPACT_ATOMS: atom_id res chain seq x y z
N VAL A 1 -5.17 -15.03 2.66
CA VAL A 1 -4.60 -13.68 2.89
C VAL A 1 -5.01 -12.76 1.75
N THR A 2 -5.63 -11.65 2.07
CA THR A 2 -6.00 -10.67 1.05
C THR A 2 -4.82 -9.76 0.74
N ILE A 3 -4.84 -9.18 -0.45
CA ILE A 3 -3.80 -8.22 -0.84
C ILE A 3 -3.79 -7.02 0.09
N LYS A 4 -4.98 -6.57 0.52
CA LYS A 4 -5.12 -5.47 1.47
C LYS A 4 -4.40 -5.78 2.78
N LYS A 5 -4.55 -7.00 3.30
CA LYS A 5 -3.88 -7.41 4.54
C LYS A 5 -2.37 -7.47 4.36
N LEU A 6 -1.91 -7.92 3.19
CA LEU A 6 -0.48 -7.94 2.89
C LEU A 6 0.11 -6.54 2.95
N VAL A 7 -0.54 -5.59 2.30
CA VAL A 7 -0.09 -4.19 2.32
C VAL A 7 -0.11 -3.64 3.74
N LEU A 8 -1.16 -3.94 4.50
CA LEU A 8 -1.26 -3.50 5.89
C LEU A 8 -0.07 -4.01 6.71
N HIS A 9 0.27 -5.28 6.59
CA HIS A 9 1.40 -5.87 7.30
C HIS A 9 2.72 -5.20 6.95
N ILE A 10 2.92 -4.92 5.67
CA ILE A 10 4.13 -4.24 5.21
C ILE A 10 4.21 -2.84 5.82
N VAL A 11 3.12 -2.09 5.77
CA VAL A 11 3.09 -0.73 6.29
C VAL A 11 3.28 -0.71 7.80
N GLU A 12 2.62 -1.64 8.52
CA GLU A 12 2.79 -1.75 9.98
C GLU A 12 4.25 -1.95 10.38
N ALA A 13 4.99 -2.68 9.57
CA ALA A 13 6.39 -2.95 9.86
C ALA A 13 7.29 -1.72 9.67
N LEU A 14 6.81 -0.73 8.93
CA LEU A 14 7.60 0.46 8.58
C LEU A 14 7.34 1.66 9.48
N VAL A 15 6.15 1.74 10.10
CA VAL A 15 5.70 2.95 10.78
C VAL A 15 5.88 2.87 12.29
N ASP A 16 5.94 4.05 12.93
CA ASP A 16 5.99 4.16 14.38
C ASP A 16 4.59 4.30 15.00
N TYR A 17 3.61 4.72 14.21
CA TYR A 17 2.23 4.98 14.67
C TYR A 17 1.25 4.09 13.91
N PRO A 18 1.29 2.76 14.13
CA PRO A 18 0.43 1.85 13.37
C PRO A 18 -1.07 2.09 13.61
N GLU A 19 -1.45 2.67 14.74
CA GLU A 19 -2.84 2.99 15.01
C GLU A 19 -3.40 4.07 14.11
N GLN A 20 -2.54 4.80 13.39
CA GLN A 20 -2.96 5.84 12.47
C GLN A 20 -3.00 5.37 11.01
N ILE A 21 -2.74 4.09 10.78
CA ILE A 21 -2.83 3.54 9.43
C ILE A 21 -4.30 3.41 9.04
N ALA A 22 -4.64 3.87 7.85
CA ALA A 22 -5.95 3.66 7.26
C ALA A 22 -5.75 3.20 5.82
N ILE A 23 -6.35 2.08 5.47
CA ILE A 23 -6.29 1.56 4.11
C ILE A 23 -7.70 1.47 3.56
N ASN A 24 -7.94 2.14 2.44
CA ASN A 24 -9.22 2.14 1.78
C ASN A 24 -9.06 1.52 0.39
N GLU A 25 -9.93 0.58 0.07
CA GLU A 25 -9.90 -0.07 -1.23
C GLU A 25 -11.07 0.42 -2.06
N ILE A 26 -10.76 0.98 -3.24
CA ILE A 26 -11.77 1.43 -4.19
C ILE A 26 -11.76 0.43 -5.33
N GLN A 27 -12.85 -0.31 -5.48
CA GLN A 27 -12.98 -1.31 -6.53
C GLN A 27 -13.71 -0.76 -7.74
N GLY A 28 -13.15 -1.04 -8.92
CA GLY A 28 -13.75 -0.62 -10.18
C GLY A 28 -13.47 -1.65 -11.25
N GLY A 29 -14.38 -2.60 -11.46
CA GLY A 29 -14.19 -3.65 -12.45
C GLY A 29 -12.96 -4.48 -12.16
N GLN A 30 -12.03 -4.54 -13.11
CA GLN A 30 -10.80 -5.31 -12.94
C GLN A 30 -9.67 -4.50 -12.31
N THR A 31 -9.88 -3.22 -12.11
CA THR A 31 -8.89 -2.33 -11.52
C THR A 31 -9.35 -1.88 -10.15
N SER A 32 -8.48 -1.99 -9.16
CA SER A 32 -8.73 -1.52 -7.80
C SER A 32 -7.63 -0.57 -7.38
N VAL A 33 -7.96 0.37 -6.51
CA VAL A 33 -6.98 1.30 -5.94
C VAL A 33 -6.96 1.10 -4.43
N LEU A 34 -5.77 0.91 -3.88
CA LEU A 34 -5.58 0.91 -2.43
C LEU A 34 -5.03 2.26 -2.02
N GLU A 35 -5.81 2.99 -1.24
CA GLU A 35 -5.37 4.26 -0.68
C GLU A 35 -4.84 4.00 0.72
N VAL A 36 -3.60 4.36 0.96
CA VAL A 36 -2.94 4.14 2.25
C VAL A 36 -2.65 5.49 2.89
N ALA A 37 -3.18 5.69 4.08
CA ALA A 37 -2.89 6.86 4.90
C ALA A 37 -2.14 6.43 6.14
N VAL A 38 -1.15 7.21 6.53
CA VAL A 38 -0.36 6.96 7.74
C VAL A 38 -0.18 8.28 8.48
N ALA A 39 0.37 8.21 9.69
CA ALA A 39 0.72 9.42 10.42
C ALA A 39 1.68 10.26 9.57
N LYS A 40 1.52 11.57 9.67
CA LYS A 40 2.36 12.49 8.91
C LYS A 40 3.84 12.23 9.16
N GLU A 41 4.21 11.91 10.39
CA GLU A 41 5.58 11.61 10.78
C GLU A 41 6.12 10.35 10.13
N ASP A 42 5.24 9.45 9.72
CA ASP A 42 5.62 8.17 9.12
C ASP A 42 5.63 8.18 7.60
N LEU A 43 5.13 9.25 7.00
CA LEU A 43 4.98 9.31 5.54
C LEU A 43 6.30 9.05 4.81
N GLY A 44 7.37 9.67 5.26
CA GLY A 44 8.69 9.47 4.66
C GLY A 44 9.20 8.04 4.76
N LYS A 45 8.80 7.32 5.82
CA LYS A 45 9.20 5.91 6.01
C LYS A 45 8.52 4.99 5.01
N VAL A 46 7.28 5.28 4.68
CA VAL A 46 6.52 4.49 3.71
C VAL A 46 6.97 4.78 2.29
N ILE A 47 7.25 6.03 1.99
CA ILE A 47 7.72 6.42 0.66
C ILE A 47 9.16 5.95 0.45
N GLY A 48 10.01 6.16 1.46
CA GLY A 48 11.41 5.79 1.39
C GLY A 48 12.25 6.79 0.59
N LYS A 49 13.56 6.61 0.66
CA LYS A 49 14.50 7.48 -0.03
C LYS A 49 14.31 7.36 -1.54
N LYS A 50 14.04 8.48 -2.21
CA LYS A 50 13.80 8.53 -3.65
C LYS A 50 12.62 7.65 -4.09
N GLY A 51 11.68 7.39 -3.18
CA GLY A 51 10.51 6.59 -3.47
C GLY A 51 10.76 5.09 -3.56
N ARG A 52 11.92 4.61 -3.11
CA ARG A 52 12.30 3.20 -3.27
C ARG A 52 11.39 2.25 -2.52
N THR A 53 10.98 2.61 -1.30
CA THR A 53 10.13 1.76 -0.48
C THR A 53 8.75 1.62 -1.09
N VAL A 54 8.12 2.74 -1.45
CA VAL A 54 6.79 2.70 -2.05
C VAL A 54 6.80 2.00 -3.41
N ASN A 55 7.87 2.16 -4.18
CA ASN A 55 7.98 1.46 -5.45
C ASN A 55 8.14 -0.05 -5.28
N ALA A 56 8.85 -0.48 -4.24
CA ALA A 56 8.97 -1.90 -3.91
C ALA A 56 7.62 -2.48 -3.52
N ILE A 57 6.84 -1.74 -2.72
CA ILE A 57 5.49 -2.16 -2.34
C ILE A 57 4.61 -2.28 -3.58
N ARG A 58 4.69 -1.31 -4.49
CA ARG A 58 3.94 -1.35 -5.75
C ARG A 58 4.29 -2.56 -6.59
N THR A 59 5.56 -2.94 -6.63
CA THR A 59 6.02 -4.12 -7.38
C THR A 59 5.43 -5.39 -6.81
N ILE A 60 5.45 -5.54 -5.48
CA ILE A 60 4.87 -6.69 -4.82
C ILE A 60 3.36 -6.75 -5.08
N LEU A 61 2.70 -5.61 -4.99
CA LEU A 61 1.26 -5.51 -5.20
C LEU A 61 0.88 -5.94 -6.62
N LYS A 62 1.62 -5.46 -7.61
CA LYS A 62 1.40 -5.82 -9.01
C LYS A 62 1.55 -7.32 -9.23
N ALA A 63 2.61 -7.90 -8.70
CA ALA A 63 2.87 -9.32 -8.85
C ALA A 63 1.77 -10.16 -8.19
N SER A 64 1.31 -9.74 -7.01
CA SER A 64 0.26 -10.45 -6.30
C SER A 64 -1.07 -10.37 -7.03
N ALA A 65 -1.41 -9.20 -7.56
CA ALA A 65 -2.67 -9.00 -8.29
C ALA A 65 -2.69 -9.76 -9.61
N ALA A 66 -1.55 -9.90 -10.27
CA ALA A 66 -1.45 -10.59 -11.55
C ALA A 66 -1.90 -12.04 -11.47
N LYS A 67 -1.69 -12.69 -10.33
CA LYS A 67 -2.15 -14.07 -10.11
C LYS A 67 -3.66 -14.20 -10.25
N PHE A 68 -4.40 -13.14 -9.98
CA PHE A 68 -5.86 -13.13 -10.03
C PHE A 68 -6.38 -12.40 -11.26
N LYS A 69 -5.50 -12.10 -12.21
CA LYS A 69 -5.84 -11.37 -13.44
C LYS A 69 -6.49 -10.03 -13.13
N LYS A 70 -6.01 -9.38 -12.07
CA LYS A 70 -6.51 -8.08 -11.64
C LYS A 70 -5.39 -7.05 -11.70
N ARG A 71 -5.79 -5.77 -11.73
CA ARG A 71 -4.85 -4.67 -11.64
C ARG A 71 -5.11 -3.94 -10.33
N MET A 72 -4.05 -3.75 -9.55
CA MET A 72 -4.15 -3.00 -8.30
C MET A 72 -3.14 -1.86 -8.31
N LEU A 73 -3.62 -0.69 -7.94
CA LEU A 73 -2.80 0.51 -7.86
C LEU A 73 -2.69 0.91 -6.40
N LEU A 74 -1.54 1.46 -6.04
CA LEU A 74 -1.31 1.93 -4.68
C LEU A 74 -1.18 3.46 -4.70
N GLU A 75 -1.97 4.11 -3.87
CA GLU A 75 -1.93 5.56 -3.67
C GLU A 75 -1.58 5.85 -2.23
N ILE A 76 -0.59 6.70 -2.00
CA ILE A 76 -0.26 7.18 -0.66
C ILE A 76 -0.97 8.51 -0.46
N VAL A 77 -1.83 8.56 0.53
CA VAL A 77 -2.58 9.78 0.85
C VAL A 77 -1.72 10.68 1.74
N GLU A 78 -1.55 11.91 1.32
CA GLU A 78 -0.77 12.89 2.08
C GLU A 78 -1.65 13.81 2.90
#